data_89caaba38f9d6d3d1339e805dc20e3ea
#
_entry.id   89caaba38f9d6d3d1339e805dc20e3ea
#
_cell.length_a   1.000
_cell.length_b   1.000
_cell.length_c   1.000
_cell.angle_alpha   90.00
_cell.angle_beta   90.00
_cell.angle_gamma   90.00
#
_symmetry.space_group_name_H-M   'P 1'
#
loop_
_entity.id
_entity.type
_entity.pdbx_description
1 polymer ?
#
loop_
_entity_poly.entity_id
_entity_poly.type
_entity_poly.pdbx_seq_one_letter_code
_entity_poly.pdbx_strand_id
1 'polypeptide(L)'
;PLTQALRRQSGSALLVRATALLSEVALLTLRLTRFFASRPLWDAAYPQVETAFVATPGQALGQVCAARGQLFHWASVSTADSADGKPRISEYRILAPTEWNFHPAGVIPQALAGLAGHADDIRQQAALLIELVDPCVGYQLTLMNGDNAHA
;
A
#
# COMPACT_ATOMS: atom_id res chain seq x y z
N PRO A 1 8.34 -17.74 6.13
CA PRO A 1 7.24 -17.14 6.82
C PRO A 1 5.90 -17.74 6.41
N LEU A 2 4.91 -17.71 7.30
CA LEU A 2 3.61 -18.36 7.15
C LEU A 2 2.90 -17.99 5.82
N THR A 3 2.95 -16.72 5.43
CA THR A 3 2.34 -16.22 4.18
C THR A 3 2.92 -16.86 2.91
N GLN A 4 4.23 -17.14 2.87
CA GLN A 4 4.84 -17.83 1.72
C GLN A 4 4.45 -19.31 1.67
N ALA A 5 4.34 -19.97 2.83
CA ALA A 5 3.88 -21.34 2.91
C ALA A 5 2.42 -21.46 2.44
N LEU A 6 1.53 -20.58 2.91
CA LEU A 6 0.12 -20.52 2.49
C LEU A 6 -0.03 -20.26 0.99
N ARG A 7 0.78 -19.35 0.42
CA ARG A 7 0.75 -19.07 -1.03
C ARG A 7 1.11 -20.30 -1.87
N ARG A 8 2.09 -21.08 -1.42
CA ARG A 8 2.48 -22.34 -2.09
C ARG A 8 1.44 -23.44 -1.98
N GLN A 9 0.70 -23.48 -0.86
CA GLN A 9 -0.22 -24.55 -0.53
C GLN A 9 -1.64 -24.31 -1.04
N SER A 10 -2.14 -23.06 -1.01
CA SER A 10 -3.52 -22.74 -1.37
C SER A 10 -3.67 -22.06 -2.72
N GLY A 11 -2.61 -21.47 -3.28
CA GLY A 11 -2.68 -20.66 -4.50
C GLY A 11 -3.55 -19.39 -4.38
N SER A 12 -4.26 -19.21 -3.27
CA SER A 12 -5.21 -18.12 -3.06
C SER A 12 -4.53 -16.87 -2.50
N ALA A 13 -4.44 -15.82 -3.33
CA ALA A 13 -3.95 -14.52 -2.91
C ALA A 13 -4.83 -13.90 -1.80
N LEU A 14 -6.13 -14.16 -1.84
CA LEU A 14 -7.11 -13.72 -0.85
C LEU A 14 -6.80 -14.29 0.54
N LEU A 15 -6.61 -15.60 0.65
CA LEU A 15 -6.31 -16.27 1.91
C LEU A 15 -4.97 -15.79 2.49
N VAL A 16 -3.96 -15.62 1.64
CA VAL A 16 -2.64 -15.12 2.06
C VAL A 16 -2.76 -13.71 2.65
N ARG A 17 -3.54 -12.84 2.01
CA ARG A 17 -3.73 -11.46 2.47
C ARG A 17 -4.55 -11.40 3.75
N ALA A 18 -5.65 -12.13 3.85
CA ALA A 18 -6.45 -12.20 5.06
C ALA A 18 -5.62 -12.70 6.26
N THR A 19 -4.81 -13.74 6.07
CA THR A 19 -3.91 -14.26 7.11
C THR A 19 -2.85 -13.22 7.50
N ALA A 20 -2.30 -12.48 6.55
CA ALA A 20 -1.35 -11.42 6.84
C ALA A 20 -1.96 -10.32 7.72
N LEU A 21 -3.17 -9.85 7.38
CA LEU A 21 -3.89 -8.85 8.16
C LEU A 21 -4.20 -9.34 9.58
N LEU A 22 -4.70 -10.56 9.74
CA LEU A 22 -4.96 -11.14 11.06
C LEU A 22 -3.68 -11.27 11.90
N SER A 23 -2.58 -11.68 11.26
CA SER A 23 -1.27 -11.76 11.92
C SER A 23 -0.77 -10.39 12.36
N GLU A 24 -0.98 -9.35 11.55
CA GLU A 24 -0.61 -7.98 11.88
C GLU A 24 -1.41 -7.46 13.06
N VAL A 25 -2.73 -7.65 13.08
CA VAL A 25 -3.59 -7.28 14.20
C VAL A 25 -3.13 -7.96 15.50
N ALA A 26 -2.83 -9.25 15.46
CA ALA A 26 -2.32 -9.98 16.62
C ALA A 26 -0.97 -9.44 17.11
N LEU A 27 -0.05 -9.15 16.19
CA LEU A 27 1.25 -8.57 16.52
C LEU A 27 1.13 -7.15 17.09
N LEU A 28 0.25 -6.32 16.53
CA LEU A 28 0.00 -4.97 17.04
C LEU A 28 -0.59 -5.02 18.45
N THR A 29 -1.52 -5.92 18.71
CA THR A 29 -2.07 -6.14 20.04
C THR A 29 -0.99 -6.51 21.05
N LEU A 30 -0.10 -7.44 20.70
CA LEU A 30 1.03 -7.81 21.54
C LEU A 30 2.02 -6.65 21.78
N ARG A 31 2.28 -5.85 20.75
CA ARG A 31 3.14 -4.66 20.86
C ARG A 31 2.53 -3.60 21.77
N LEU A 32 1.24 -3.33 21.63
CA LEU A 32 0.51 -2.41 22.51
C LEU A 32 0.51 -2.89 23.96
N THR A 33 0.26 -4.16 24.20
CA THR A 33 0.31 -4.74 25.56
C THR A 33 1.70 -4.55 26.18
N ARG A 34 2.77 -4.82 25.43
CA ARG A 34 4.14 -4.61 25.91
C ARG A 34 4.46 -3.13 26.11
N PHE A 35 3.99 -2.27 25.22
CA PHE A 35 4.15 -0.83 25.32
C PHE A 35 3.55 -0.26 26.62
N PHE A 36 2.33 -0.67 26.97
CA PHE A 36 1.69 -0.23 28.21
C PHE A 36 2.30 -0.88 29.46
N ALA A 37 2.94 -2.04 29.34
CA ALA A 37 3.61 -2.71 30.44
C ALA A 37 5.02 -2.16 30.73
N SER A 38 5.68 -1.53 29.78
CA SER A 38 7.06 -1.04 29.94
C SER A 38 7.24 0.35 29.33
N ARG A 39 7.32 1.36 30.20
CA ARG A 39 7.51 2.77 29.84
C ARG A 39 8.77 3.12 29.00
N PRO A 40 9.89 2.37 29.04
CA PRO A 40 11.11 2.72 28.31
C PRO A 40 11.07 2.49 26.78
N LEU A 41 9.96 1.96 26.23
CA LEU A 41 9.87 1.58 24.82
C LEU A 41 9.35 2.68 23.88
N TRP A 42 9.10 3.90 24.39
CA TRP A 42 8.64 5.01 23.55
C TRP A 42 9.62 5.34 22.41
N ASP A 43 10.92 5.35 22.70
CA ASP A 43 11.95 5.72 21.73
C ASP A 43 12.23 4.61 20.69
N ALA A 44 11.88 3.35 21.01
CA ALA A 44 12.10 2.20 20.13
C ALA A 44 10.86 1.81 19.31
N ALA A 45 9.68 2.36 19.63
CA ALA A 45 8.40 1.96 19.02
C ALA A 45 8.02 2.78 17.78
N TYR A 46 8.70 3.87 17.49
CA TYR A 46 8.49 4.60 16.23
C TYR A 46 9.05 3.80 15.07
N PRO A 47 8.24 3.53 14.04
CA PRO A 47 8.78 2.96 12.81
C PRO A 47 9.91 3.86 12.34
N GLN A 48 11.09 3.27 12.16
CA GLN A 48 12.20 3.98 11.55
C GLN A 48 11.73 4.44 10.19
N VAL A 49 11.64 5.73 9.98
CA VAL A 49 11.39 6.30 8.66
C VAL A 49 12.62 5.96 7.83
N GLU A 50 12.50 4.97 6.96
CA GLU A 50 13.56 4.67 6.00
C GLU A 50 13.60 5.84 5.01
N THR A 51 14.47 6.78 5.26
CA THR A 51 14.70 7.90 4.34
C THR A 51 15.74 7.45 3.34
N ALA A 52 15.33 7.17 2.12
CA ALA A 52 16.25 6.98 1.01
C ALA A 52 16.58 8.36 0.43
N PHE A 53 17.84 8.77 0.50
CA PHE A 53 18.28 10.03 -0.10
C PHE A 53 18.68 9.79 -1.56
N VAL A 54 18.10 10.58 -2.47
CA VAL A 54 18.66 10.72 -3.81
C VAL A 54 19.86 11.65 -3.70
N ALA A 55 21.03 11.20 -4.18
CA ALA A 55 22.31 11.92 -4.02
C ALA A 55 22.42 13.20 -4.88
N THR A 56 21.35 13.74 -5.39
CA THR A 56 21.34 14.97 -6.19
C THR A 56 21.05 16.16 -5.27
N PRO A 57 21.94 17.16 -5.25
CA PRO A 57 21.71 18.36 -4.45
C PRO A 57 20.35 19.00 -4.76
N GLY A 58 19.62 19.39 -3.73
CA GLY A 58 18.29 20.00 -3.85
C GLY A 58 17.14 19.01 -4.10
N GLN A 59 17.38 17.71 -4.07
CA GLN A 59 16.32 16.68 -4.19
C GLN A 59 16.35 15.72 -3.01
N ALA A 60 15.18 15.28 -2.59
CA ALA A 60 15.02 14.27 -1.54
C ALA A 60 13.88 13.32 -1.86
N LEU A 61 14.07 12.05 -1.52
CA LEU A 61 13.07 11.00 -1.54
C LEU A 61 12.90 10.47 -0.12
N GLY A 62 11.68 10.55 0.40
CA GLY A 62 11.29 9.91 1.66
C GLY A 62 10.44 8.68 1.38
N GLN A 63 10.68 7.60 2.10
CA GLN A 63 9.92 6.36 2.04
C GLN A 63 9.46 5.97 3.44
N VAL A 64 8.23 5.49 3.54
CA VAL A 64 7.68 4.91 4.77
C VAL A 64 6.79 3.72 4.45
N CYS A 65 6.87 2.69 5.29
CA CYS A 65 5.95 1.57 5.22
C CYS A 65 4.67 1.93 5.97
N ALA A 66 3.62 2.28 5.23
CA ALA A 66 2.29 2.56 5.77
C ALA A 66 1.46 1.27 5.88
N ALA A 67 0.31 1.32 6.57
CA ALA A 67 -0.55 0.16 6.80
C ALA A 67 -1.02 -0.52 5.48
N ARG A 68 -1.16 0.24 4.39
CA ARG A 68 -1.61 -0.25 3.07
C ARG A 68 -0.49 -0.56 2.10
N GLY A 69 0.77 -0.30 2.46
CA GLY A 69 1.95 -0.51 1.62
C GLY A 69 2.95 0.63 1.72
N GLN A 70 3.89 0.67 0.80
CA GLN A 70 4.92 1.70 0.79
C GLN A 70 4.38 3.02 0.23
N LEU A 71 4.71 4.11 0.94
CA LEU A 71 4.41 5.48 0.57
C LEU A 71 5.72 6.21 0.30
N PHE A 72 5.79 6.89 -0.85
CA PHE A 72 6.94 7.68 -1.23
C PHE A 72 6.56 9.15 -1.40
N HIS A 73 7.44 10.02 -0.92
CA HIS A 73 7.38 11.45 -1.12
C HIS A 73 8.69 11.91 -1.75
N TRP A 74 8.61 12.51 -2.91
CA TRP A 74 9.75 13.13 -3.57
C TRP A 74 9.57 14.63 -3.63
N ALA A 75 10.62 15.37 -3.32
CA ALA A 75 10.64 16.82 -3.36
C ALA A 75 11.91 17.33 -4.03
N SER A 76 11.77 18.38 -4.82
CA SER A 76 12.87 19.19 -5.34
C SER A 76 12.79 20.59 -4.75
N VAL A 77 13.92 21.15 -4.38
CA VAL A 77 14.04 22.46 -3.75
C VAL A 77 14.91 23.36 -4.61
N SER A 78 14.46 24.58 -4.86
CA SER A 78 15.18 25.60 -5.64
C SER A 78 15.13 26.94 -4.94
N THR A 79 16.14 27.77 -5.17
CA THR A 79 16.18 29.18 -4.82
C THR A 79 15.92 30.08 -6.00
N ALA A 80 15.83 29.54 -7.23
CA ALA A 80 15.77 30.31 -8.47
C ALA A 80 14.58 31.28 -8.55
N ASP A 81 13.42 30.87 -8.03
CA ASP A 81 12.17 31.66 -8.06
C ASP A 81 11.86 32.36 -6.72
N SER A 82 12.86 32.47 -5.84
CA SER A 82 12.70 33.00 -4.49
C SER A 82 13.22 34.42 -4.40
N ALA A 83 12.33 35.40 -4.27
CA ALA A 83 12.71 36.82 -4.12
C ALA A 83 13.52 37.13 -2.86
N ASP A 84 13.43 36.27 -1.83
CA ASP A 84 14.13 36.38 -0.56
C ASP A 84 15.36 35.46 -0.45
N GLY A 85 15.72 34.76 -1.55
CA GLY A 85 16.84 33.81 -1.62
C GLY A 85 16.67 32.54 -0.78
N LYS A 86 15.50 32.31 -0.18
CA LYS A 86 15.25 31.13 0.63
C LYS A 86 14.86 29.93 -0.23
N PRO A 87 15.29 28.73 0.12
CA PRO A 87 14.89 27.52 -0.57
C PRO A 87 13.38 27.31 -0.50
N ARG A 88 12.76 26.97 -1.62
CA ARG A 88 11.33 26.62 -1.73
C ARG A 88 11.19 25.31 -2.49
N ILE A 89 10.14 24.54 -2.17
CA ILE A 89 9.81 23.35 -2.93
C ILE A 89 9.37 23.80 -4.33
N SER A 90 10.16 23.41 -5.33
CA SER A 90 9.88 23.69 -6.76
C SER A 90 9.06 22.57 -7.40
N GLU A 91 9.19 21.34 -6.91
CA GLU A 91 8.41 20.21 -7.38
C GLU A 91 8.17 19.22 -6.22
N TYR A 92 6.98 18.63 -6.19
CA TYR A 92 6.60 17.66 -5.18
C TYR A 92 5.78 16.54 -5.80
N ARG A 93 6.14 15.30 -5.51
CA ARG A 93 5.44 14.10 -5.99
C ARG A 93 5.20 13.14 -4.85
N ILE A 94 4.03 12.52 -4.87
CA ILE A 94 3.65 11.46 -3.94
C ILE A 94 3.37 10.22 -4.78
N LEU A 95 3.78 9.06 -4.27
CA LEU A 95 3.40 7.78 -4.82
C LEU A 95 2.82 6.95 -3.67
N ALA A 96 1.49 6.89 -3.63
CA ALA A 96 0.73 6.29 -2.54
C ALA A 96 0.54 4.77 -2.74
N PRO A 97 0.30 4.01 -1.65
CA PRO A 97 0.00 2.59 -1.74
C PRO A 97 -1.12 2.22 -2.71
N THR A 98 -2.17 3.05 -2.80
CA THR A 98 -3.29 2.84 -3.71
C THR A 98 -2.85 2.85 -5.18
N GLU A 99 -1.93 3.75 -5.56
CA GLU A 99 -1.39 3.84 -6.92
C GLU A 99 -0.62 2.56 -7.30
N TRP A 100 0.17 2.00 -6.39
CA TRP A 100 0.86 0.74 -6.61
C TRP A 100 -0.11 -0.44 -6.76
N ASN A 101 -1.07 -0.50 -5.84
CA ASN A 101 -1.97 -1.65 -5.75
C ASN A 101 -2.90 -1.73 -6.96
N PHE A 102 -3.35 -0.58 -7.49
CA PHE A 102 -4.27 -0.48 -8.63
C PHE A 102 -3.58 -0.18 -9.97
N HIS A 103 -2.25 -0.04 -9.99
CA HIS A 103 -1.51 0.05 -11.24
C HIS A 103 -1.81 -1.15 -12.15
N PRO A 104 -1.87 -1.03 -13.49
CA PRO A 104 -2.16 -2.16 -14.38
C PRO A 104 -1.31 -3.40 -14.15
N ALA A 105 -0.05 -3.23 -13.75
CA ALA A 105 0.84 -4.32 -13.31
C ALA A 105 0.81 -4.57 -11.79
N GLY A 106 -0.12 -3.94 -11.07
CA GLY A 106 -0.26 -4.03 -9.62
C GLY A 106 -0.95 -5.30 -9.14
N VAL A 107 -0.99 -5.46 -7.83
CA VAL A 107 -1.53 -6.68 -7.21
C VAL A 107 -3.02 -6.87 -7.44
N ILE A 108 -3.81 -5.79 -7.50
CA ILE A 108 -5.26 -5.87 -7.69
C ILE A 108 -5.63 -6.33 -9.10
N PRO A 109 -5.20 -5.69 -10.20
CA PRO A 109 -5.52 -6.17 -11.54
C PRO A 109 -5.04 -7.61 -11.78
N GLN A 110 -3.85 -7.98 -11.31
CA GLN A 110 -3.35 -9.35 -11.45
C GLN A 110 -4.21 -10.36 -10.69
N ALA A 111 -4.67 -10.02 -9.50
CA ALA A 111 -5.52 -10.91 -8.72
C ALA A 111 -6.94 -11.00 -9.30
N LEU A 112 -7.50 -9.88 -9.80
CA LEU A 112 -8.79 -9.87 -10.48
C LEU A 112 -8.78 -10.71 -11.76
N ALA A 113 -7.70 -10.66 -12.54
CA ALA A 113 -7.55 -11.47 -13.75
C ALA A 113 -7.54 -12.99 -13.51
N GLY A 114 -7.26 -13.41 -12.28
CA GLY A 114 -7.29 -14.83 -11.87
C GLY A 114 -8.64 -15.31 -11.36
N LEU A 115 -9.67 -14.44 -11.27
CA LEU A 115 -10.99 -14.82 -10.79
C LEU A 115 -11.75 -15.60 -11.87
N ALA A 116 -12.43 -16.67 -11.47
CA ALA A 116 -13.25 -17.52 -12.36
C ALA A 116 -14.47 -18.00 -11.61
N GLY A 117 -15.58 -18.19 -12.33
CA GLY A 117 -16.85 -18.66 -11.78
C GLY A 117 -18.05 -17.95 -12.39
N HIS A 118 -19.20 -18.04 -11.73
CA HIS A 118 -20.39 -17.28 -12.11
C HIS A 118 -20.24 -15.80 -11.78
N ALA A 119 -20.98 -14.94 -12.48
CA ALA A 119 -20.86 -13.48 -12.36
C ALA A 119 -20.99 -12.97 -10.90
N ASP A 120 -21.93 -13.54 -10.15
CA ASP A 120 -22.14 -13.13 -8.75
C ASP A 120 -20.97 -13.56 -7.85
N ASP A 121 -20.40 -14.74 -8.06
CA ASP A 121 -19.22 -15.22 -7.32
C ASP A 121 -18.01 -14.35 -7.63
N ILE A 122 -17.79 -14.02 -8.92
CA ILE A 122 -16.70 -13.11 -9.35
C ILE A 122 -16.88 -11.75 -8.71
N ARG A 123 -18.09 -11.19 -8.71
CA ARG A 123 -18.38 -9.90 -8.09
C ARG A 123 -18.05 -9.90 -6.60
N GLN A 124 -18.47 -10.92 -5.87
CA GLN A 124 -18.23 -11.06 -4.44
C GLN A 124 -16.73 -11.22 -4.14
N GLN A 125 -16.04 -12.08 -4.89
CA GLN A 125 -14.59 -12.28 -4.71
C GLN A 125 -13.82 -11.02 -5.04
N ALA A 126 -14.19 -10.29 -6.10
CA ALA A 126 -13.56 -9.02 -6.47
C ALA A 126 -13.74 -7.95 -5.39
N ALA A 127 -14.95 -7.80 -4.85
CA ALA A 127 -15.23 -6.88 -3.75
C ALA A 127 -14.38 -7.21 -2.53
N LEU A 128 -14.35 -8.46 -2.08
CA LEU A 128 -13.53 -8.91 -0.96
C LEU A 128 -12.04 -8.66 -1.20
N LEU A 129 -11.56 -8.88 -2.41
CA LEU A 129 -10.16 -8.64 -2.76
C LEU A 129 -9.79 -7.16 -2.64
N ILE A 130 -10.66 -6.27 -3.12
CA ILE A 130 -10.44 -4.82 -3.03
C ILE A 130 -10.50 -4.36 -1.58
N GLU A 131 -11.48 -4.82 -0.80
CA GLU A 131 -11.59 -4.50 0.62
C GLU A 131 -10.39 -4.96 1.45
N LEU A 132 -9.81 -6.12 1.13
CA LEU A 132 -8.59 -6.59 1.80
C LEU A 132 -7.36 -5.74 1.51
N VAL A 133 -7.35 -4.97 0.42
CA VAL A 133 -6.30 -3.98 0.14
C VAL A 133 -6.59 -2.66 0.84
N ASP A 134 -7.85 -2.45 1.22
CA ASP A 134 -8.31 -1.27 1.97
C ASP A 134 -7.91 0.05 1.28
N PRO A 135 -8.39 0.33 0.06
CA PRO A 135 -8.05 1.57 -0.62
C PRO A 135 -8.54 2.77 0.17
N CYS A 136 -7.73 3.83 0.24
CA CYS A 136 -8.10 5.07 0.93
C CYS A 136 -9.03 5.99 0.09
N VAL A 137 -9.52 5.50 -1.02
CA VAL A 137 -10.45 6.20 -1.93
C VAL A 137 -11.68 5.34 -2.17
N GLY A 138 -12.84 5.99 -2.40
CA GLY A 138 -14.04 5.28 -2.83
C GLY A 138 -13.84 4.61 -4.18
N TYR A 139 -14.48 3.45 -4.38
CA TYR A 139 -14.44 2.73 -5.64
C TYR A 139 -15.84 2.27 -6.07
N GLN A 140 -15.99 1.99 -7.36
CA GLN A 140 -17.16 1.35 -7.94
C GLN A 140 -16.71 0.10 -8.69
N LEU A 141 -17.36 -1.04 -8.42
CA LEU A 141 -17.09 -2.30 -9.10
C LEU A 141 -18.20 -2.60 -10.10
N THR A 142 -17.86 -2.68 -11.38
CA THR A 142 -18.76 -3.02 -12.47
C THR A 142 -18.23 -4.24 -13.21
N LEU A 143 -19.05 -5.28 -13.36
CA LEU A 143 -18.75 -6.40 -14.24
C LEU A 143 -19.30 -6.08 -15.63
N MET A 144 -18.43 -6.12 -16.64
CA MET A 144 -18.83 -5.99 -18.04
C MET A 144 -18.84 -7.37 -18.69
N ASN A 145 -19.94 -7.72 -19.36
CA ASN A 145 -19.97 -8.90 -20.21
C ASN A 145 -19.12 -8.62 -21.44
N GLY A 146 -18.36 -9.62 -21.90
CA GLY A 146 -17.38 -9.47 -22.98
C GLY A 146 -17.93 -8.94 -24.31
N ASP A 147 -19.23 -8.96 -24.52
CA ASP A 147 -19.90 -8.46 -25.72
C ASP A 147 -19.91 -6.92 -25.84
N ASN A 148 -19.60 -6.20 -24.75
CA ASN A 148 -19.59 -4.73 -24.70
C ASN A 148 -18.16 -4.12 -24.62
N ALA A 149 -17.12 -4.92 -24.79
CA ALA A 149 -15.74 -4.46 -24.64
C ALA A 149 -15.21 -3.67 -25.86
N HIS A 150 -16.01 -3.43 -26.89
CA HIS A 150 -15.63 -2.77 -28.14
C HIS A 150 -16.61 -1.65 -28.57
N ALA A 151 -17.27 -1.00 -27.62
CA ALA A 151 -18.07 0.20 -27.92
C ALA A 151 -17.37 1.48 -27.45
#